data_c684df5f65995f68b79ee5f5513dbf31
#
_entry.id   c684df5f65995f68b79ee5f5513dbf31
#
_cell.length_a   1.000
_cell.length_b   1.000
_cell.length_c   1.000
_cell.angle_alpha   90.00
_cell.angle_beta   90.00
_cell.angle_gamma   90.00
#
_symmetry.space_group_name_H-M   'P 1'
#
loop_
_entity.id
_entity.type
_entity.pdbx_description
1 polymer ?
#
loop_
_entity_poly.entity_id
_entity_poly.type
_entity_poly.pdbx_seq_one_letter_code
_entity_poly.pdbx_strand_id
1 'polypeptide(L)'
;MSEQIKRVNRELKFKGTIIDFYQDTMEINGDHTVVWDFIKHKGAAAVVPVTEDGKILMVRQYRNALERYTLEIPAGALDEEGEPGFKCAARELEEETGYKSEELEWL
;
A
#
# COMPACT_ATOMS: atom_id res chain seq x y z
N MET A 1 21.90 8.54 22.04
CA MET A 1 20.62 7.96 22.52
C MET A 1 19.52 8.20 21.53
N SER A 2 18.71 7.19 21.30
CA SER A 2 17.55 7.35 20.44
C SER A 2 16.40 8.02 21.21
N GLU A 3 15.60 8.79 20.50
CA GLU A 3 14.39 9.36 21.08
C GLU A 3 13.39 8.26 21.42
N GLN A 4 12.62 8.46 22.50
CA GLN A 4 11.48 7.64 22.83
C GLN A 4 10.24 8.33 22.28
N ILE A 5 9.57 7.68 21.36
CA ILE A 5 8.39 8.21 20.71
C ILE A 5 7.24 7.26 20.96
N LYS A 6 6.15 7.80 21.47
CA LYS A 6 4.98 7.00 21.82
C LYS A 6 3.71 7.70 21.37
N ARG A 7 2.84 6.96 20.66
CA ARG A 7 1.51 7.48 20.35
C ARG A 7 0.64 7.34 21.59
N VAL A 8 0.12 8.43 22.08
CA VAL A 8 -0.75 8.44 23.27
C VAL A 8 -2.23 8.58 22.92
N ASN A 9 -2.55 9.04 21.71
CA ASN A 9 -3.93 9.11 21.22
C ASN A 9 -3.97 9.09 19.71
N ARG A 10 -5.07 8.56 19.17
CA ARG A 10 -5.36 8.62 17.73
C ARG A 10 -6.82 9.00 17.55
N GLU A 11 -7.07 10.03 16.78
CA GLU A 11 -8.42 10.52 16.52
C GLU A 11 -8.72 10.47 15.03
N LEU A 12 -9.86 9.84 14.69
CA LEU A 12 -10.34 9.84 13.31
C LEU A 12 -10.87 11.22 12.96
N LYS A 13 -10.31 11.85 11.93
CA LYS A 13 -10.74 13.17 11.48
C LYS A 13 -11.66 13.12 10.27
N PHE A 14 -11.42 12.16 9.37
CA PHE A 14 -12.23 12.02 8.18
C PHE A 14 -12.16 10.59 7.67
N LYS A 15 -13.32 10.02 7.40
CA LYS A 15 -13.42 8.68 6.81
C LYS A 15 -13.64 8.82 5.32
N GLY A 16 -12.64 8.40 4.53
CA GLY A 16 -12.73 8.41 3.08
C GLY A 16 -13.30 7.11 2.54
N THR A 17 -13.40 7.02 1.22
CA THR A 17 -13.86 5.82 0.55
C THR A 17 -12.79 4.72 0.61
N ILE A 18 -11.53 5.09 0.42
CA ILE A 18 -10.41 4.15 0.34
C ILE A 18 -9.47 4.31 1.54
N ILE A 19 -9.30 5.55 2.00
CA ILE A 19 -8.37 5.87 3.09
C ILE A 19 -9.12 6.58 4.21
N ASP A 20 -8.58 6.46 5.42
CA ASP A 20 -9.06 7.19 6.57
C ASP A 20 -7.97 8.14 7.04
N PHE A 21 -8.37 9.36 7.39
CA PHE A 21 -7.45 10.38 7.89
C PHE A 21 -7.57 10.50 9.40
N TYR A 22 -6.43 10.35 10.07
CA TYR A 22 -6.32 10.44 11.53
C TYR A 22 -5.34 11.53 11.93
N GLN A 23 -5.48 12.02 13.14
CA GLN A 23 -4.43 12.78 13.80
C GLN A 23 -3.98 12.03 15.05
N ASP A 24 -2.69 11.85 15.15
CA ASP A 24 -2.05 11.14 16.25
C ASP A 24 -1.38 12.13 17.17
N THR A 25 -1.68 12.03 18.48
CA THR A 25 -0.93 12.77 19.48
C THR A 25 0.25 11.90 19.90
N MET A 26 1.44 12.44 19.71
CA MET A 26 2.69 11.76 19.96
C MET A 26 3.40 12.38 21.15
N GLU A 27 3.88 11.56 22.05
CA GLU A 27 4.69 12.00 23.18
C GLU A 27 6.16 11.74 22.85
N ILE A 28 6.97 12.79 22.95
CA ILE A 28 8.38 12.74 22.63
C ILE A 28 9.19 12.82 23.92
N ASN A 29 9.96 11.78 24.20
CA ASN A 29 10.84 11.68 25.37
C ASN A 29 10.11 11.91 26.71
N GLY A 30 8.78 11.77 26.75
CA GLY A 30 7.99 11.96 27.96
C GLY A 30 7.85 13.40 28.41
N ASP A 31 8.34 14.38 27.67
CA ASP A 31 8.34 15.78 28.11
C ASP A 31 7.51 16.74 27.26
N HIS A 32 7.13 16.35 26.05
CA HIS A 32 6.24 17.20 25.23
C HIS A 32 5.45 16.35 24.24
N THR A 33 4.41 16.94 23.68
CA THR A 33 3.57 16.28 22.68
C THR A 33 3.53 17.08 21.38
N VAL A 34 3.36 16.35 20.29
CA VAL A 34 3.16 16.91 18.95
C VAL A 34 2.02 16.17 18.28
N VAL A 35 1.42 16.77 17.26
CA VAL A 35 0.35 16.14 16.49
C VAL A 35 0.87 15.80 15.11
N TRP A 36 0.73 14.53 14.74
CA TRP A 36 1.11 14.05 13.41
C TRP A 36 -0.13 13.60 12.64
N ASP A 37 -0.15 13.89 11.36
CA ASP A 37 -1.19 13.38 10.47
C ASP A 37 -0.85 11.95 10.07
N PHE A 38 -1.89 11.11 10.04
CA PHE A 38 -1.73 9.71 9.65
C PHE A 38 -2.83 9.31 8.68
N ILE A 39 -2.43 8.71 7.56
CA ILE A 39 -3.35 8.17 6.57
C ILE A 39 -3.34 6.66 6.70
N LYS A 40 -4.51 6.08 6.97
CA LYS A 40 -4.65 4.62 7.06
C LYS A 40 -5.23 4.06 5.78
N HIS A 41 -4.58 3.04 5.25
CA HIS A 41 -5.01 2.26 4.10
C HIS A 41 -4.92 0.78 4.46
N LYS A 42 -5.79 -0.04 3.89
CA LYS A 42 -5.81 -1.49 4.21
C LYS A 42 -4.60 -2.26 3.69
N GLY A 43 -3.82 -1.64 2.83
CA GLY A 43 -2.63 -2.25 2.27
C GLY A 43 -2.80 -2.61 0.81
N ALA A 44 -1.70 -2.94 0.17
CA ALA A 44 -1.67 -3.30 -1.23
C ALA A 44 -0.55 -4.30 -1.48
N ALA A 45 -0.60 -4.98 -2.61
CA ALA A 45 0.47 -5.84 -3.06
C ALA A 45 0.79 -5.53 -4.52
N ALA A 46 2.05 -5.67 -4.87
CA ALA A 46 2.53 -5.51 -6.22
C ALA A 46 3.31 -6.75 -6.62
N VAL A 47 3.38 -7.02 -7.90
CA VAL A 47 4.09 -8.18 -8.43
C VAL A 47 4.98 -7.75 -9.60
N VAL A 48 6.16 -8.35 -9.69
CA VAL A 48 7.05 -8.17 -10.85
C VAL A 48 6.94 -9.45 -11.68
N PRO A 49 6.08 -9.46 -12.71
CA PRO A 49 5.90 -10.67 -13.53
C PRO A 49 6.95 -10.72 -14.63
N VAL A 50 7.72 -11.80 -14.64
CA VAL A 50 8.78 -12.01 -15.65
C VAL A 50 8.31 -13.11 -16.59
N THR A 51 8.29 -12.81 -17.88
CA THR A 51 7.90 -13.77 -18.91
C THR A 51 9.03 -14.76 -19.19
N GLU A 52 8.73 -15.83 -19.94
CA GLU A 52 9.72 -16.86 -20.28
C GLU A 52 10.89 -16.28 -21.09
N ASP A 53 10.64 -15.24 -21.89
CA ASP A 53 11.68 -14.55 -22.67
C ASP A 53 12.39 -13.43 -21.91
N GLY A 54 12.15 -13.34 -20.58
CA GLY A 54 12.88 -12.40 -19.71
C GLY A 54 12.34 -10.97 -19.69
N LYS A 55 11.15 -10.74 -20.19
CA LYS A 55 10.52 -9.42 -20.16
C LYS A 55 9.64 -9.25 -18.93
N ILE A 56 9.48 -8.01 -18.51
CA ILE A 56 8.59 -7.67 -17.40
C ILE A 56 7.26 -7.18 -17.96
N LEU A 57 6.17 -7.80 -17.53
CA LEU A 57 4.82 -7.33 -17.87
C LEU A 57 4.51 -6.10 -17.05
N MET A 58 4.01 -5.07 -17.73
CA MET A 58 3.59 -3.84 -17.07
C MET A 58 2.20 -3.45 -17.55
N VAL A 59 1.50 -2.68 -16.73
CA VAL A 59 0.17 -2.17 -17.06
C VAL A 59 0.24 -0.67 -17.26
N ARG A 60 -0.59 -0.18 -18.18
CA ARG A 60 -0.75 1.26 -18.41
C ARG A 60 -1.97 1.71 -17.65
N GLN A 61 -1.81 2.65 -16.73
CA GLN A 61 -2.88 3.07 -15.84
C GLN A 61 -2.93 4.58 -15.70
N TYR A 62 -4.15 5.13 -15.67
CA TYR A 62 -4.33 6.56 -15.41
C TYR A 62 -4.16 6.84 -13.91
N ARG A 63 -3.31 7.80 -13.59
CA ARG A 63 -3.10 8.26 -12.22
C ARG A 63 -3.60 9.68 -12.05
N ASN A 64 -4.73 9.82 -11.37
CA ASN A 64 -5.35 11.12 -11.16
C ASN A 64 -4.43 12.11 -10.44
N ALA A 65 -3.66 11.65 -9.46
CA ALA A 65 -2.74 12.51 -8.72
C ALA A 65 -1.67 13.14 -9.62
N LEU A 66 -1.31 12.46 -10.71
CA LEU A 66 -0.31 12.92 -11.67
C LEU A 66 -0.94 13.51 -12.94
N GLU A 67 -2.25 13.35 -13.09
CA GLU A 67 -3.03 13.78 -14.26
C GLU A 67 -2.48 13.22 -15.57
N ARG A 68 -2.01 11.95 -15.54
CA ARG A 68 -1.47 11.27 -16.71
C ARG A 68 -1.49 9.76 -16.55
N TYR A 69 -1.27 9.07 -17.67
CA TYR A 69 -1.04 7.62 -17.65
C TYR A 69 0.39 7.32 -17.28
N THR A 70 0.58 6.22 -16.59
CA THR A 70 1.90 5.71 -16.22
C THR A 70 2.01 4.24 -16.58
N LEU A 71 3.23 3.76 -16.77
CA LEU A 71 3.53 2.33 -16.87
C LEU A 71 3.98 1.84 -15.51
N GLU A 72 3.32 0.79 -15.04
CA GLU A 72 3.52 0.29 -13.68
C GLU A 72 3.52 -1.23 -13.67
N ILE A 73 4.15 -1.81 -12.67
CA ILE A 73 3.97 -3.24 -12.42
C ILE A 73 2.55 -3.47 -11.90
N PRO A 74 1.95 -4.65 -12.16
CA PRO A 74 0.62 -4.96 -11.65
C PRO A 74 0.58 -4.85 -10.12
N ALA A 75 -0.43 -4.17 -9.62
CA ALA A 75 -0.60 -3.93 -8.18
C ALA A 75 -2.05 -3.61 -7.87
N GLY A 76 -2.43 -3.83 -6.65
CA GLY A 76 -3.75 -3.44 -6.20
C GLY A 76 -3.92 -3.56 -4.70
N ALA A 77 -4.99 -2.97 -4.19
CA ALA A 77 -5.31 -2.98 -2.78
C ALA A 77 -5.72 -4.39 -2.33
N LEU A 78 -5.42 -4.70 -1.08
CA LEU A 78 -5.95 -5.91 -0.45
C LEU A 78 -7.47 -5.85 -0.48
N ASP A 79 -8.14 -7.00 -0.65
CA ASP A 79 -9.60 -7.06 -0.61
C ASP A 79 -10.11 -6.74 0.79
N GLU A 80 -9.36 -7.19 1.79
CA GLU A 80 -9.66 -6.92 3.19
C GLU A 80 -8.36 -6.74 3.96
N GLU A 81 -8.46 -6.08 5.10
CA GLU A 81 -7.31 -5.93 5.98
C GLU A 81 -6.85 -7.31 6.45
N GLY A 82 -5.57 -7.59 6.30
CA GLY A 82 -4.99 -8.88 6.67
C GLY A 82 -4.98 -9.93 5.57
N GLU A 83 -5.47 -9.61 4.37
CA GLU A 83 -5.32 -10.53 3.24
C GLU A 83 -3.83 -10.84 3.02
N PRO A 84 -3.44 -12.13 2.83
CA PRO A 84 -2.05 -12.44 2.55
C PRO A 84 -1.55 -11.74 1.27
N GLY A 85 -0.36 -11.14 1.35
CA GLY A 85 0.21 -10.42 0.20
C GLY A 85 0.35 -11.27 -1.05
N PHE A 86 0.77 -12.52 -0.90
CA PHE A 86 0.85 -13.46 -2.03
C PHE A 86 -0.49 -13.67 -2.72
N LYS A 87 -1.56 -13.79 -1.95
CA LYS A 87 -2.91 -14.00 -2.49
C LYS A 87 -3.36 -12.77 -3.26
N CYS A 88 -3.13 -11.58 -2.70
CA CYS A 88 -3.44 -10.32 -3.35
C CYS A 88 -2.63 -10.14 -4.65
N ALA A 89 -1.32 -10.38 -4.60
CA ALA A 89 -0.45 -10.23 -5.76
C ALA A 89 -0.86 -11.17 -6.89
N ALA A 90 -1.17 -12.43 -6.58
CA ALA A 90 -1.61 -13.41 -7.57
C ALA A 90 -2.93 -13.00 -8.21
N ARG A 91 -3.86 -12.52 -7.41
CA ARG A 91 -5.16 -12.04 -7.89
C ARG A 91 -5.01 -10.83 -8.80
N GLU A 92 -4.23 -9.84 -8.37
CA GLU A 92 -4.04 -8.62 -9.16
C GLU A 92 -3.30 -8.90 -10.47
N LEU A 93 -2.35 -9.82 -10.49
CA LEU A 93 -1.68 -10.23 -11.71
C LEU A 93 -2.70 -10.75 -12.73
N GLU A 94 -3.56 -11.67 -12.31
CA GLU A 94 -4.56 -12.27 -13.19
C GLU A 94 -5.59 -11.25 -13.65
N GLU A 95 -6.11 -10.42 -12.73
CA GLU A 95 -7.11 -9.40 -13.06
C GLU A 95 -6.57 -8.37 -14.04
N GLU A 96 -5.34 -7.91 -13.84
CA GLU A 96 -4.80 -6.82 -14.66
C GLU A 96 -4.15 -7.25 -15.96
N THR A 97 -3.63 -8.47 -16.02
CA THR A 97 -2.87 -8.93 -17.20
C THR A 97 -3.46 -10.16 -17.88
N GLY A 98 -4.30 -10.90 -17.20
CA GLY A 98 -4.81 -12.19 -17.68
C GLY A 98 -3.82 -13.36 -17.49
N TYR A 99 -2.60 -13.07 -17.09
CA TYR A 99 -1.59 -14.09 -16.79
C TYR A 99 -1.67 -14.49 -15.33
N LYS A 100 -1.22 -15.69 -15.02
CA LYS A 100 -1.14 -16.14 -13.65
C LYS A 100 0.12 -16.94 -13.40
N SER A 101 0.55 -16.97 -12.15
CA SER A 101 1.67 -17.77 -11.70
C SER A 101 1.28 -18.52 -10.44
N GLU A 102 1.69 -19.77 -10.35
CA GLU A 102 1.48 -20.59 -9.16
C GLU A 102 2.66 -20.45 -8.18
N GLU A 103 3.77 -19.85 -8.65
CA GLU A 103 4.96 -19.66 -7.85
C GLU A 103 5.28 -18.18 -7.74
N LEU A 104 5.22 -17.65 -6.52
CA LEU A 104 5.60 -16.28 -6.20
C LEU A 104 6.63 -16.32 -5.08
N GLU A 105 7.57 -15.41 -5.14
CA GLU A 105 8.56 -15.27 -4.07
C GLU A 105 8.65 -13.83 -3.60
N TRP A 106 8.96 -13.65 -2.33
CA TRP A 106 9.13 -12.31 -1.76
C TRP A 106 10.43 -11.68 -2.25
N LEU A 107 10.37 -10.40 -2.57
CA LEU A 107 11.55 -9.61 -2.91
C LEU A 107 12.06 -8.82 -1.71
#